data_e7904ec6dcbdb65aeddb8f2e562ea926
#
_entry.id   e7904ec6dcbdb65aeddb8f2e562ea926
#
_cell.length_a   1.000
_cell.length_b   1.000
_cell.length_c   1.000
_cell.angle_alpha   90.00
_cell.angle_beta   90.00
_cell.angle_gamma   90.00
#
_symmetry.space_group_name_H-M   'P 1'
#
loop_
_entity.id
_entity.type
_entity.pdbx_description
1 polymer ?
#
loop_
_entity_poly.entity_id
_entity_poly.type
_entity_poly.pdbx_seq_one_letter_code
_entity_poly.pdbx_strand_id
1 'polypeptide(L)'
;MALTTPKPGTRPTTDRTKEAIFSLLDSWGVLDDARVLDLFAGTGALGVEALSRGARELVAVESAAPAAALIAKTLTALKHNRSWEPGMSARVVKARAEKYAAAASAVAPFDVIFIDPPYAFETEACNQLLADLAGRESGELTGEGTVIVLERSTRSDEPTAPEGWDITDRRDYGETAVYY
;
A
#
# COMPACT_ATOMS: atom_id res chain seq x y z
N MET A 1 13.69 12.05 4.90
CA MET A 1 14.18 11.15 3.85
C MET A 1 13.72 11.66 2.50
N ALA A 2 14.64 11.88 1.58
CA ALA A 2 14.32 12.43 0.27
C ALA A 2 13.92 11.32 -0.70
N LEU A 3 12.84 11.54 -1.43
CA LEU A 3 12.36 10.63 -2.46
C LEU A 3 12.63 11.22 -3.84
N THR A 4 12.90 10.36 -4.81
CA THR A 4 13.06 10.77 -6.19
C THR A 4 11.71 11.12 -6.78
N THR A 5 11.63 12.27 -7.48
CA THR A 5 10.39 12.70 -8.12
C THR A 5 10.00 11.72 -9.25
N PRO A 6 8.74 11.26 -9.30
CA PRO A 6 8.29 10.37 -10.37
C PRO A 6 8.17 11.11 -11.71
N LYS A 7 8.10 10.33 -12.79
CA LYS A 7 7.82 10.88 -14.11
C LYS A 7 6.40 11.43 -14.19
N PRO A 8 6.13 12.39 -15.12
CA PRO A 8 4.77 12.89 -15.35
C PRO A 8 3.78 11.74 -15.59
N GLY A 9 2.57 11.89 -15.07
CA GLY A 9 1.52 10.87 -15.17
C GLY A 9 1.37 9.99 -13.93
N THR A 10 2.38 9.95 -13.08
CA THR A 10 2.27 9.29 -11.77
C THR A 10 1.59 10.24 -10.79
N ARG A 11 0.61 9.73 -10.06
CA ARG A 11 -0.12 10.51 -9.05
C ARG A 11 0.47 10.24 -7.66
N PRO A 12 1.26 11.16 -7.10
CA PRO A 12 1.71 10.99 -5.71
C PRO A 12 0.60 11.35 -4.74
N THR A 13 0.55 10.65 -3.62
CA THR A 13 -0.26 11.05 -2.46
C THR A 13 0.29 12.35 -1.90
N THR A 14 -0.56 13.33 -1.59
CA THR A 14 -0.10 14.59 -1.00
C THR A 14 0.46 14.35 0.39
N ASP A 15 1.41 15.19 0.81
CA ASP A 15 2.02 15.07 2.14
C ASP A 15 0.99 15.19 3.25
N ARG A 16 -0.01 16.05 3.08
CA ARG A 16 -1.09 16.24 4.06
C ARG A 16 -1.93 14.99 4.21
N THR A 17 -2.33 14.37 3.09
CA THR A 17 -3.11 13.13 3.09
C THR A 17 -2.29 12.00 3.71
N LYS A 18 -1.03 11.88 3.32
CA LYS A 18 -0.11 10.89 3.87
C LYS A 18 0.00 11.03 5.40
N GLU A 19 0.23 12.22 5.90
CA GLU A 19 0.33 12.48 7.34
C GLU A 19 -0.96 12.09 8.07
N ALA A 20 -2.10 12.43 7.50
CA ALA A 20 -3.40 12.09 8.09
C ALA A 20 -3.61 10.57 8.15
N ILE A 21 -3.29 9.85 7.07
CA ILE A 21 -3.38 8.39 7.03
C ILE A 21 -2.51 7.77 8.13
N PHE A 22 -1.25 8.17 8.20
CA PHE A 22 -0.33 7.56 9.15
C PHE A 22 -0.62 7.94 10.59
N SER A 23 -1.11 9.14 10.84
CA SER A 23 -1.58 9.50 12.20
C SER A 23 -2.70 8.58 12.66
N LEU A 24 -3.64 8.26 11.78
CA LEU A 24 -4.73 7.35 12.11
C LEU A 24 -4.22 5.93 12.33
N LEU A 25 -3.36 5.43 11.46
CA LEU A 25 -2.77 4.09 11.59
C LEU A 25 -1.96 3.97 12.88
N ASP A 26 -1.19 4.99 13.23
CA ASP A 26 -0.46 5.02 14.50
C ASP A 26 -1.42 4.95 15.70
N SER A 27 -2.54 5.67 15.62
CA SER A 27 -3.54 5.66 16.70
C SER A 27 -4.16 4.27 16.90
N TRP A 28 -4.22 3.47 15.86
CA TRP A 28 -4.70 2.07 15.93
C TRP A 28 -3.62 1.08 16.33
N GLY A 29 -2.35 1.50 16.37
CA GLY A 29 -1.24 0.63 16.73
C GLY A 29 -0.91 -0.45 15.70
N VAL A 30 -1.27 -0.26 14.43
CA VAL A 30 -1.14 -1.30 13.39
C VAL A 30 0.18 -1.27 12.64
N LEU A 31 1.00 -0.25 12.84
CA LEU A 31 2.27 -0.10 12.10
C LEU A 31 3.47 -0.74 12.79
N ASP A 32 3.49 -0.81 14.11
CA ASP A 32 4.63 -1.32 14.85
C ASP A 32 4.86 -2.80 14.54
N ASP A 33 6.06 -3.12 14.09
CA ASP A 33 6.47 -4.47 13.67
C ASP A 33 5.61 -5.06 12.55
N ALA A 34 4.96 -4.22 11.76
CA ALA A 34 3.99 -4.63 10.75
C ALA A 34 4.63 -5.14 9.47
N ARG A 35 3.94 -6.07 8.82
CA ARG A 35 4.18 -6.49 7.44
C ARG A 35 3.28 -5.66 6.53
N VAL A 36 3.89 -4.91 5.62
CA VAL A 36 3.19 -3.93 4.78
C VAL A 36 3.30 -4.29 3.31
N LEU A 37 2.17 -4.24 2.62
CA LEU A 37 2.07 -4.40 1.17
C LEU A 37 1.58 -3.09 0.57
N ASP A 38 2.27 -2.60 -0.45
CA ASP A 38 1.85 -1.41 -1.22
C ASP A 38 1.63 -1.84 -2.67
N LEU A 39 0.38 -1.96 -3.08
CA LEU A 39 0.02 -2.54 -4.38
C LEU A 39 0.19 -1.61 -5.58
N PHE A 40 0.18 -0.30 -5.36
CA PHE A 40 0.42 0.71 -6.40
C PHE A 40 1.47 1.67 -5.88
N ALA A 41 2.69 1.17 -5.76
CA ALA A 41 3.71 1.85 -4.96
C ALA A 41 4.14 3.22 -5.49
N GLY A 42 4.10 3.43 -6.81
CA GLY A 42 4.45 4.73 -7.40
C GLY A 42 5.84 5.21 -7.02
N THR A 43 5.90 6.22 -6.16
CA THR A 43 7.18 6.74 -5.63
C THR A 43 7.75 5.89 -4.49
N GLY A 44 6.93 5.02 -3.90
CA GLY A 44 7.28 4.29 -2.69
C GLY A 44 7.04 5.08 -1.41
N ALA A 45 6.42 6.26 -1.48
CA ALA A 45 6.27 7.16 -0.33
C ALA A 45 5.51 6.53 0.83
N LEU A 46 4.41 5.84 0.56
CA LEU A 46 3.60 5.21 1.61
C LEU A 46 4.37 4.10 2.33
N GLY A 47 5.01 3.21 1.56
CA GLY A 47 5.78 2.12 2.13
C GLY A 47 6.98 2.60 2.93
N VAL A 48 7.69 3.59 2.42
CA VAL A 48 8.84 4.20 3.12
C VAL A 48 8.40 4.83 4.43
N GLU A 49 7.28 5.55 4.42
CA GLU A 49 6.72 6.13 5.64
C GLU A 49 6.37 5.05 6.66
N ALA A 50 5.75 3.95 6.21
CA ALA A 50 5.43 2.83 7.08
C ALA A 50 6.68 2.26 7.76
N LEU A 51 7.76 2.07 7.01
CA LEU A 51 9.04 1.61 7.57
C LEU A 51 9.58 2.60 8.60
N SER A 52 9.49 3.90 8.35
CA SER A 52 9.97 4.92 9.28
C SER A 52 9.14 4.97 10.56
N ARG A 53 7.93 4.45 10.55
CA ARG A 53 7.02 4.41 11.71
C ARG A 53 6.97 3.06 12.42
N GLY A 54 7.90 2.18 12.11
CA GLY A 54 8.08 0.95 12.86
C GLY A 54 7.70 -0.34 12.15
N ALA A 55 7.28 -0.29 10.89
CA ALA A 55 7.01 -1.50 10.11
C ALA A 55 8.30 -2.32 9.94
N ARG A 56 8.15 -3.63 9.97
CA ARG A 56 9.28 -4.56 9.85
C ARG A 56 9.55 -4.97 8.41
N GLU A 57 8.52 -5.07 7.60
CA GLU A 57 8.63 -5.56 6.23
C GLU A 57 7.80 -4.72 5.28
N LEU A 58 8.37 -4.46 4.11
CA LEU A 58 7.67 -3.81 3.00
C LEU A 58 7.82 -4.64 1.73
N VAL A 59 6.70 -4.92 1.09
CA VAL A 59 6.65 -5.38 -0.30
C VAL A 59 5.95 -4.29 -1.11
N ALA A 60 6.70 -3.65 -2.01
CA ALA A 60 6.18 -2.62 -2.89
C ALA A 60 5.97 -3.21 -4.28
N VAL A 61 4.74 -3.15 -4.79
CA VAL A 61 4.38 -3.66 -6.11
C VAL A 61 4.20 -2.48 -7.05
N GLU A 62 4.95 -2.48 -8.16
CA GLU A 62 4.90 -1.40 -9.15
C GLU A 62 5.07 -1.97 -10.55
N SER A 63 4.17 -1.64 -11.47
CA SER A 63 4.19 -2.18 -12.82
C SER A 63 5.11 -1.40 -13.77
N ALA A 64 5.31 -0.10 -13.52
CA ALA A 64 6.13 0.74 -14.38
C ALA A 64 7.61 0.52 -14.08
N ALA A 65 8.38 0.08 -15.08
CA ALA A 65 9.80 -0.22 -14.90
C ALA A 65 10.62 0.95 -14.35
N PRO A 66 10.48 2.19 -14.86
CA PRO A 66 11.22 3.33 -14.30
C PRO A 66 10.88 3.60 -12.83
N ALA A 67 9.59 3.54 -12.47
CA ALA A 67 9.16 3.76 -11.09
C ALA A 67 9.67 2.64 -10.17
N ALA A 68 9.59 1.38 -10.60
CA ALA A 68 10.11 0.26 -9.83
C ALA A 68 11.62 0.39 -9.60
N ALA A 69 12.38 0.84 -10.60
CA ALA A 69 13.81 1.08 -10.47
C ALA A 69 14.12 2.19 -9.45
N LEU A 70 13.33 3.25 -9.43
CA LEU A 70 13.49 4.34 -8.45
C LEU A 70 13.20 3.86 -7.04
N ILE A 71 12.15 3.04 -6.86
CA ILE A 71 11.85 2.44 -5.56
C ILE A 71 13.01 1.56 -5.10
N ALA A 72 13.52 0.69 -5.97
CA ALA A 72 14.63 -0.18 -5.64
C ALA A 72 15.86 0.62 -5.17
N LYS A 73 16.15 1.73 -5.84
CA LYS A 73 17.22 2.64 -5.45
C LYS A 73 16.98 3.25 -4.08
N THR A 74 15.76 3.71 -3.82
CA THR A 74 15.37 4.26 -2.52
C THR A 74 15.54 3.22 -1.41
N LEU A 75 15.08 1.99 -1.62
CA LEU A 75 15.19 0.92 -0.62
C LEU A 75 16.65 0.54 -0.36
N THR A 76 17.50 0.53 -1.38
CA THR A 76 18.93 0.28 -1.22
C THR A 76 19.56 1.34 -0.32
N ALA A 77 19.24 2.62 -0.55
CA ALA A 77 19.73 3.70 0.29
C ALA A 77 19.26 3.57 1.74
N LEU A 78 18.01 3.16 1.95
CA LEU A 78 17.46 2.94 3.29
C LEU A 78 18.20 1.85 4.05
N LYS A 79 18.56 0.76 3.38
CA LYS A 79 19.26 -0.37 4.01
C LYS A 79 20.66 0.01 4.50
N HIS A 80 21.22 1.10 3.99
CA HIS A 80 22.49 1.64 4.45
C HIS A 80 22.33 2.72 5.52
N ASN A 81 21.10 3.07 5.88
CA ASN A 81 20.83 4.06 6.90
C ASN A 81 20.95 3.46 8.31
N ARG A 82 21.38 4.28 9.27
CA ARG A 82 21.54 3.85 10.68
C ARG A 82 20.23 3.40 11.33
N SER A 83 19.09 3.90 10.86
CA SER A 83 17.79 3.51 11.38
C SER A 83 17.33 2.14 10.90
N TRP A 84 18.03 1.54 9.94
CA TRP A 84 17.72 0.20 9.48
C TRP A 84 18.15 -0.83 10.51
N GLU A 85 17.19 -1.58 11.04
CA GLU A 85 17.43 -2.56 12.08
C GLU A 85 17.53 -3.98 11.53
N PRO A 86 18.25 -4.90 12.23
CA PRO A 86 18.21 -6.32 11.91
C PRO A 86 16.77 -6.85 11.96
N GLY A 87 16.39 -7.66 11.00
CA GLY A 87 15.03 -8.18 10.90
C GLY A 87 14.11 -7.36 10.02
N MET A 88 14.47 -6.12 9.68
CA MET A 88 13.74 -5.35 8.67
C MET A 88 14.03 -5.89 7.28
N SER A 89 13.01 -5.88 6.43
CA SER A 89 13.16 -6.25 5.02
C SER A 89 12.29 -5.35 4.15
N ALA A 90 12.77 -5.08 2.94
CA ALA A 90 12.00 -4.32 1.97
C ALA A 90 12.44 -4.73 0.57
N ARG A 91 11.45 -4.91 -0.30
CA ARG A 91 11.71 -5.24 -1.71
C ARG A 91 10.64 -4.63 -2.60
N VAL A 92 11.00 -4.42 -3.85
CA VAL A 92 10.05 -4.04 -4.89
C VAL A 92 9.81 -5.26 -5.80
N VAL A 93 8.54 -5.44 -6.17
CA VAL A 93 8.13 -6.46 -7.13
C VAL A 93 7.59 -5.73 -8.36
N LYS A 94 8.24 -5.95 -9.51
CA LYS A 94 7.77 -5.38 -10.76
C LYS A 94 6.64 -6.24 -11.31
N ALA A 95 5.41 -5.83 -11.03
CA ALA A 95 4.20 -6.55 -11.45
C ALA A 95 3.02 -5.60 -11.43
N ARG A 96 1.96 -5.98 -12.12
CA ARG A 96 0.68 -5.31 -11.99
C ARG A 96 0.03 -5.72 -10.68
N ALA A 97 -0.61 -4.76 -10.01
CA ALA A 97 -1.28 -5.00 -8.74
C ALA A 97 -2.32 -6.13 -8.83
N GLU A 98 -3.10 -6.15 -9.93
CA GLU A 98 -4.13 -7.17 -10.15
C GLU A 98 -3.53 -8.58 -10.23
N LYS A 99 -2.41 -8.72 -10.90
CA LYS A 99 -1.71 -10.02 -11.00
C LYS A 99 -1.14 -10.45 -9.67
N TYR A 100 -0.55 -9.52 -8.94
CA TYR A 100 -0.02 -9.80 -7.62
C TYR A 100 -1.12 -10.26 -6.67
N ALA A 101 -2.23 -9.53 -6.62
CA ALA A 101 -3.38 -9.87 -5.76
C ALA A 101 -3.95 -11.26 -6.08
N ALA A 102 -4.00 -11.63 -7.37
CA ALA A 102 -4.60 -12.89 -7.80
C ALA A 102 -3.68 -14.10 -7.64
N ALA A 103 -2.35 -13.92 -7.72
CA ALA A 103 -1.43 -15.04 -7.89
C ALA A 103 -0.27 -15.12 -6.88
N ALA A 104 0.07 -14.03 -6.20
CA ALA A 104 1.21 -14.02 -5.29
C ALA A 104 0.91 -14.84 -4.02
N SER A 105 1.98 -15.39 -3.44
CA SER A 105 1.91 -16.07 -2.14
C SER A 105 2.79 -15.32 -1.14
N ALA A 106 2.37 -15.32 0.12
CA ALA A 106 3.14 -14.74 1.20
C ALA A 106 3.35 -15.80 2.29
N VAL A 107 4.45 -15.66 3.04
CA VAL A 107 4.74 -16.58 4.15
C VAL A 107 3.78 -16.38 5.32
N ALA A 108 3.19 -15.19 5.40
CA ALA A 108 2.17 -14.83 6.38
C ALA A 108 1.34 -13.68 5.83
N PRO A 109 0.11 -13.47 6.33
CA PRO A 109 -0.69 -12.32 5.91
C PRO A 109 0.00 -10.99 6.21
N PHE A 110 -0.30 -9.97 5.41
CA PHE A 110 0.13 -8.61 5.67
C PHE A 110 -0.78 -7.97 6.73
N ASP A 111 -0.19 -7.08 7.52
CA ASP A 111 -0.93 -6.35 8.55
C ASP A 111 -1.60 -5.10 8.00
N VAL A 112 -0.95 -4.44 7.04
CA VAL A 112 -1.47 -3.24 6.37
C VAL A 112 -1.24 -3.38 4.87
N ILE A 113 -2.28 -3.10 4.08
CA ILE A 113 -2.19 -3.10 2.63
C ILE A 113 -2.66 -1.74 2.10
N PHE A 114 -1.76 -1.02 1.44
CA PHE A 114 -2.08 0.24 0.78
C PHE A 114 -2.51 -0.01 -0.66
N ILE A 115 -3.60 0.60 -1.06
CA ILE A 115 -4.14 0.54 -2.42
C ILE A 115 -4.44 1.96 -2.87
N ASP A 116 -3.54 2.55 -3.67
CA ASP A 116 -3.67 3.90 -4.21
C ASP A 116 -3.57 3.85 -5.74
N PRO A 117 -4.62 3.36 -6.42
CA PRO A 117 -4.59 3.18 -7.87
C PRO A 117 -4.63 4.51 -8.61
N PRO A 118 -4.21 4.53 -9.89
CA PRO A 118 -4.34 5.73 -10.72
C PRO A 118 -5.80 6.10 -10.94
N TYR A 119 -6.06 7.35 -11.32
CA TYR A 119 -7.42 7.86 -11.55
C TYR A 119 -8.23 7.02 -12.56
N ALA A 120 -7.56 6.48 -13.56
CA ALA A 120 -8.22 5.67 -14.59
C ALA A 120 -8.65 4.28 -14.11
N PHE A 121 -8.23 3.87 -12.92
CA PHE A 121 -8.59 2.56 -12.36
C PHE A 121 -10.05 2.58 -11.93
N GLU A 122 -10.88 1.78 -12.60
CA GLU A 122 -12.33 1.80 -12.38
C GLU A 122 -12.73 1.10 -11.07
N THR A 123 -13.88 1.50 -10.53
CA THR A 123 -14.41 0.92 -9.29
C THR A 123 -14.63 -0.59 -9.40
N GLU A 124 -15.09 -1.09 -10.55
CA GLU A 124 -15.24 -2.53 -10.74
C GLU A 124 -13.91 -3.28 -10.66
N ALA A 125 -12.86 -2.70 -11.25
CA ALA A 125 -11.51 -3.27 -11.17
C ALA A 125 -10.99 -3.24 -9.73
N CYS A 126 -11.28 -2.18 -9.01
CA CYS A 126 -10.95 -2.06 -7.58
C CYS A 126 -11.67 -3.14 -6.77
N ASN A 127 -12.96 -3.32 -6.99
CA ASN A 127 -13.75 -4.35 -6.30
C ASN A 127 -13.23 -5.76 -6.60
N GLN A 128 -12.81 -6.02 -7.84
CA GLN A 128 -12.21 -7.30 -8.20
C GLN A 128 -10.87 -7.51 -7.49
N LEU A 129 -10.06 -6.48 -7.40
CA LEU A 129 -8.79 -6.52 -6.66
C LEU A 129 -9.02 -6.90 -5.19
N LEU A 130 -9.99 -6.27 -4.55
CA LEU A 130 -10.35 -6.56 -3.16
C LEU A 130 -10.85 -8.00 -3.02
N ALA A 131 -11.68 -8.46 -3.95
CA ALA A 131 -12.19 -9.83 -3.96
C ALA A 131 -11.05 -10.85 -4.12
N ASP A 132 -10.09 -10.57 -4.99
CA ASP A 132 -8.93 -11.43 -5.19
C ASP A 132 -8.06 -11.52 -3.93
N LEU A 133 -7.87 -10.39 -3.23
CA LEU A 133 -7.15 -10.39 -1.95
C LEU A 133 -7.85 -11.23 -0.89
N ALA A 134 -9.18 -11.17 -0.84
CA ALA A 134 -9.99 -11.86 0.16
C ALA A 134 -10.19 -13.35 -0.13
N GLY A 135 -10.22 -13.75 -1.40
CA GLY A 135 -10.62 -15.08 -1.84
C GLY A 135 -9.57 -16.17 -1.81
N ARG A 136 -8.43 -15.94 -1.19
CA ARG A 136 -7.29 -16.86 -1.28
C ARG A 136 -7.30 -17.86 -0.13
N GLU A 137 -7.17 -19.14 -0.48
CA GLU A 137 -7.17 -20.23 0.50
C GLU A 137 -5.77 -20.58 1.03
N SER A 138 -4.72 -20.38 0.22
CA SER A 138 -3.34 -20.66 0.63
C SER A 138 -2.42 -19.54 0.20
N GLY A 139 -1.37 -19.30 0.98
CA GLY A 139 -0.48 -18.17 0.74
C GLY A 139 -1.22 -16.86 0.87
N GLU A 140 -2.13 -16.77 1.81
CA GLU A 140 -3.04 -15.63 1.98
C GLU A 140 -2.28 -14.33 2.19
N LEU A 141 -2.74 -13.29 1.48
CA LEU A 141 -2.19 -11.94 1.64
C LEU A 141 -2.89 -11.19 2.78
N THR A 142 -4.11 -11.60 3.14
CA THR A 142 -4.89 -10.97 4.21
C THR A 142 -5.23 -11.98 5.29
N GLY A 143 -5.41 -11.50 6.52
CA GLY A 143 -5.84 -12.29 7.65
C GLY A 143 -6.71 -11.45 8.56
N GLU A 144 -7.13 -12.05 9.68
CA GLU A 144 -7.91 -11.33 10.67
C GLU A 144 -7.10 -10.14 11.19
N GLY A 145 -7.71 -8.96 11.22
CA GLY A 145 -7.07 -7.74 11.67
C GLY A 145 -6.26 -7.00 10.61
N THR A 146 -6.14 -7.52 9.39
CA THR A 146 -5.49 -6.78 8.30
C THR A 146 -6.26 -5.50 8.01
N VAL A 147 -5.54 -4.38 7.93
CA VAL A 147 -6.12 -3.08 7.59
C VAL A 147 -5.83 -2.79 6.13
N ILE A 148 -6.90 -2.55 5.37
CA ILE A 148 -6.80 -2.11 3.98
C ILE A 148 -6.96 -0.60 3.97
N VAL A 149 -6.03 0.12 3.33
CA VAL A 149 -6.08 1.57 3.17
C VAL A 149 -6.26 1.85 1.68
N LEU A 150 -7.46 2.21 1.29
CA LEU A 150 -7.82 2.40 -0.11
C LEU A 150 -8.07 3.87 -0.40
N GLU A 151 -7.30 4.45 -1.33
CA GLU A 151 -7.48 5.82 -1.78
C GLU A 151 -8.22 5.83 -3.12
N ARG A 152 -9.25 6.66 -3.20
CA ARG A 152 -10.05 6.86 -4.42
C ARG A 152 -10.33 8.34 -4.60
N SER A 153 -10.73 8.73 -5.83
CA SER A 153 -11.33 10.04 -6.03
C SER A 153 -12.65 10.11 -5.27
N THR A 154 -12.98 11.27 -4.69
CA THR A 154 -14.30 11.49 -4.07
C THR A 154 -15.45 11.35 -5.06
N ARG A 155 -15.17 11.42 -6.36
CA ARG A 155 -16.15 11.25 -7.44
C ARG A 155 -16.36 9.80 -7.84
N SER A 156 -15.54 8.88 -7.35
CA SER A 156 -15.68 7.46 -7.64
C SER A 156 -16.82 6.86 -6.82
N ASP A 157 -17.46 5.83 -7.36
CA ASP A 157 -18.43 5.07 -6.62
C ASP A 157 -17.79 4.41 -5.41
N GLU A 158 -18.58 4.21 -4.35
CA GLU A 158 -18.10 3.51 -3.15
C GLU A 158 -17.64 2.10 -3.51
N PRO A 159 -16.48 1.65 -3.01
CA PRO A 159 -16.04 0.29 -3.24
C PRO A 159 -16.93 -0.71 -2.50
N THR A 160 -16.98 -1.94 -3.02
CA THR A 160 -17.71 -3.03 -2.40
C THR A 160 -16.75 -3.88 -1.56
N ALA A 161 -16.99 -3.95 -0.26
CA ALA A 161 -16.20 -4.81 0.61
C ALA A 161 -16.52 -6.29 0.33
N PRO A 162 -15.51 -7.16 0.18
CA PRO A 162 -15.72 -8.60 0.08
C PRO A 162 -16.41 -9.16 1.32
N GLU A 163 -16.99 -10.35 1.19
CA GLU A 163 -17.59 -11.04 2.32
C GLU A 163 -16.58 -11.21 3.46
N GLY A 164 -16.98 -10.87 4.66
CA GLY A 164 -16.14 -10.92 5.85
C GLY A 164 -15.31 -9.66 6.10
N TRP A 165 -15.39 -8.69 5.19
CA TRP A 165 -14.71 -7.40 5.33
C TRP A 165 -15.74 -6.30 5.56
N ASP A 166 -15.35 -5.27 6.30
CA ASP A 166 -16.19 -4.10 6.54
C ASP A 166 -15.42 -2.83 6.21
N ILE A 167 -16.12 -1.86 5.62
CA ILE A 167 -15.60 -0.49 5.54
C ILE A 167 -15.92 0.15 6.88
N THR A 168 -14.90 0.32 7.72
CA THR A 168 -15.08 0.82 9.08
C THR A 168 -14.97 2.34 9.18
N ASP A 169 -14.32 2.98 8.20
CA ASP A 169 -14.16 4.43 8.20
C ASP A 169 -13.95 4.94 6.77
N ARG A 170 -14.37 6.17 6.54
CA ARG A 170 -14.06 6.91 5.32
C ARG A 170 -13.71 8.33 5.70
N ARG A 171 -12.61 8.83 5.16
CA ARG A 171 -12.19 10.22 5.37
C ARG A 171 -11.86 10.87 4.05
N ASP A 172 -12.36 12.08 3.84
CA ASP A 172 -12.11 12.83 2.63
C ASP A 172 -11.08 13.93 2.89
N TYR A 173 -10.09 14.00 2.01
CA TYR A 173 -9.02 14.99 2.02
C TYR A 173 -8.99 15.67 0.65
N GLY A 174 -9.63 16.84 0.53
CA GLY A 174 -9.79 17.48 -0.77
C GLY A 174 -10.59 16.59 -1.71
N GLU A 175 -10.01 16.21 -2.84
CA GLU A 175 -10.65 15.34 -3.83
C GLU A 175 -10.32 13.85 -3.65
N THR A 176 -9.65 13.49 -2.55
CA THR A 176 -9.29 12.11 -2.25
C THR A 176 -10.15 11.56 -1.12
N ALA A 177 -10.79 10.43 -1.36
CA ALA A 177 -11.48 9.65 -0.34
C ALA A 177 -10.58 8.50 0.09
N VAL A 178 -10.40 8.32 1.40
CA VAL A 178 -9.63 7.21 1.95
C VAL A 178 -10.57 6.31 2.74
N TYR A 179 -10.64 5.06 2.34
CA TYR A 179 -11.46 4.02 3.00
C TYR A 179 -10.55 3.12 3.83
N TYR A 180 -11.05 2.74 4.98
CA TYR A 180 -10.36 1.82 5.89
C TYR A 180 -11.22 0.60 6.19
#